data_c715d956246dfcd9ede79ce18421029b
#
_entry.id   c715d956246dfcd9ede79ce18421029b
#
_cell.length_a   1.000
_cell.length_b   1.000
_cell.length_c   1.000
_cell.angle_alpha   90.00
_cell.angle_beta   90.00
_cell.angle_gamma   90.00
#
_symmetry.space_group_name_H-M   'P 1'
#
loop_
_entity.id
_entity.type
_entity.pdbx_description
1 polymer ?
#
loop_
_entity_poly.entity_id
_entity_poly.type
_entity_poly.pdbx_seq_one_letter_code
_entity_poly.pdbx_strand_id
1 'polypeptide(L)'
;MAIDVNISRINNFEYSFKLSSKEGMKHIAKALTFINPNPFAYNRKIEKFNRKRLTFRIGMLSTLEKYVEEHNINYKKIDYNYSLPQNIEIDKRLCGNYDYQRQAVEMFYKRRFGIIVVPTRGGKTFISAEILRIFLQTDTGNFLFIVDNITLFNQVINDFQKYFEPYG
;
A
#
# COMPACT_ATOMS: atom_id res chain seq x y z
N MET A 1 1.11 21.79 26.64
CA MET A 1 2.11 20.75 26.30
C MET A 1 1.92 20.38 24.83
N ALA A 2 2.98 20.44 24.05
CA ALA A 2 2.90 19.96 22.66
C ALA A 2 2.69 18.44 22.68
N ILE A 3 1.80 17.96 21.80
CA ILE A 3 1.53 16.54 21.65
C ILE A 3 2.42 16.06 20.52
N ASP A 4 3.34 15.16 20.85
CA ASP A 4 4.25 14.60 19.86
C ASP A 4 3.79 13.18 19.48
N VAL A 5 3.61 12.97 18.20
CA VAL A 5 3.33 11.66 17.59
C VAL A 5 4.50 11.27 16.71
N ASN A 6 5.29 10.30 17.15
CA ASN A 6 6.38 9.76 16.35
C ASN A 6 5.94 8.41 15.78
N ILE A 7 6.04 8.22 14.48
CA ILE A 7 5.80 6.94 13.85
C ILE A 7 7.08 6.41 13.21
N SER A 8 7.23 5.09 13.27
CA SER A 8 8.35 4.40 12.64
C SER A 8 7.81 3.20 11.87
N ARG A 9 8.25 3.04 10.65
CA ARG A 9 7.92 1.85 9.86
C ARG A 9 8.58 0.63 10.48
N ILE A 10 7.81 -0.46 10.68
CA ILE A 10 8.31 -1.72 11.23
C ILE A 10 8.63 -2.70 10.09
N ASN A 11 7.74 -2.76 9.11
CA ASN A 11 7.81 -3.67 7.97
C ASN A 11 7.01 -3.10 6.79
N ASN A 12 6.85 -3.88 5.73
CA ASN A 12 6.13 -3.44 4.52
C ASN A 12 4.64 -3.13 4.74
N PHE A 13 4.07 -3.52 5.88
CA PHE A 13 2.62 -3.46 6.13
C PHE A 13 2.23 -2.63 7.35
N GLU A 14 3.18 -2.35 8.25
CA GLU A 14 2.88 -1.75 9.55
C GLU A 14 3.84 -0.65 9.95
N TYR A 15 3.28 0.34 10.64
CA TYR A 15 3.99 1.35 11.41
C TYR A 15 3.76 1.14 12.90
N SER A 16 4.79 1.37 13.72
CA SER A 16 4.63 1.62 15.15
C SER A 16 4.49 3.09 15.43
N PHE A 17 3.88 3.44 16.56
CA PHE A 17 3.86 4.80 17.04
C PHE A 17 4.36 4.90 18.49
N LYS A 18 5.09 5.98 18.77
CA LYS A 18 5.50 6.38 20.11
C LYS A 18 4.83 7.71 20.42
N LEU A 19 4.27 7.80 21.60
CA LEU A 19 3.51 8.96 22.08
C LEU A 19 4.19 9.57 23.28
N SER A 20 4.25 10.89 23.32
CA SER A 20 4.79 11.63 24.47
C SER A 20 3.84 11.65 25.67
N SER A 21 2.54 11.40 25.44
CA SER A 21 1.52 11.49 26.47
C SER A 21 0.31 10.59 26.23
N LYS A 22 -0.51 10.39 27.26
CA LYS A 22 -1.82 9.71 27.14
C LYS A 22 -2.78 10.46 26.19
N GLU A 23 -2.63 11.77 26.07
CA GLU A 23 -3.43 12.59 25.15
C GLU A 23 -3.16 12.20 23.68
N GLY A 24 -1.91 11.91 23.34
CA GLY A 24 -1.54 11.39 22.03
C GLY A 24 -2.33 10.15 21.64
N MET A 25 -2.61 9.23 22.59
CA MET A 25 -3.42 8.05 22.32
C MET A 25 -4.86 8.41 21.95
N LYS A 26 -5.44 9.44 22.55
CA LYS A 26 -6.79 9.90 22.21
C LYS A 26 -6.84 10.42 20.77
N HIS A 27 -5.81 11.14 20.35
CA HIS A 27 -5.70 11.62 18.97
C HIS A 27 -5.55 10.48 17.96
N ILE A 28 -4.67 9.50 18.24
CA ILE A 28 -4.55 8.30 17.39
C ILE A 28 -5.90 7.55 17.31
N ALA A 29 -6.57 7.39 18.45
CA ALA A 29 -7.88 6.74 18.47
C ALA A 29 -8.92 7.51 17.64
N LYS A 30 -8.95 8.85 17.72
CA LYS A 30 -9.84 9.65 16.87
C LYS A 30 -9.52 9.53 15.39
N ALA A 31 -8.22 9.60 15.03
CA ALA A 31 -7.77 9.53 13.65
C ALA A 31 -8.06 8.17 13.01
N LEU A 32 -7.90 7.07 13.77
CA LEU A 32 -7.91 5.71 13.22
C LEU A 32 -9.13 4.87 13.68
N THR A 33 -10.18 5.51 14.18
CA THR A 33 -11.45 4.85 14.51
C THR A 33 -12.55 5.33 13.57
N PHE A 34 -13.21 4.40 12.91
CA PHE A 34 -14.26 4.65 11.93
C PHE A 34 -15.60 4.18 12.47
N ILE A 35 -16.65 4.85 12.03
CA ILE A 35 -18.03 4.40 12.29
C ILE A 35 -18.39 3.37 11.23
N ASN A 36 -18.87 2.20 11.66
CA ASN A 36 -19.38 1.21 10.74
C ASN A 36 -20.62 1.76 10.04
N PRO A 37 -20.65 1.80 8.70
CA PRO A 37 -21.81 2.32 7.96
C PRO A 37 -23.06 1.44 8.12
N ASN A 38 -22.90 0.16 8.49
CA ASN A 38 -24.05 -0.71 8.76
C ASN A 38 -24.63 -0.38 10.15
N PRO A 39 -25.86 0.18 10.24
CA PRO A 39 -26.47 0.57 11.51
C PRO A 39 -26.79 -0.63 12.43
N PHE A 40 -26.87 -1.84 11.87
CA PHE A 40 -27.16 -3.08 12.59
C PHE A 40 -25.89 -3.86 12.99
N ALA A 41 -24.69 -3.32 12.70
CA ALA A 41 -23.46 -3.99 13.07
C ALA A 41 -23.31 -4.03 14.60
N TYR A 42 -22.88 -5.19 15.11
CA TYR A 42 -22.57 -5.38 16.54
C TYR A 42 -21.52 -4.36 17.03
N ASN A 43 -20.52 -4.10 16.22
CA ASN A 43 -19.49 -3.10 16.49
C ASN A 43 -19.73 -1.83 15.66
N ARG A 44 -20.24 -0.78 16.27
CA ARG A 44 -20.42 0.53 15.61
C ARG A 44 -19.11 1.28 15.38
N LYS A 45 -18.07 0.97 16.17
CA LYS A 45 -16.73 1.58 16.04
C LYS A 45 -15.74 0.54 15.59
N ILE A 46 -14.99 0.84 14.53
CA ILE A 46 -13.95 0.01 13.96
C ILE A 46 -12.60 0.70 14.19
N GLU A 47 -11.80 0.18 15.10
CA GLU A 47 -10.43 0.66 15.32
C GLU A 47 -9.50 0.02 14.29
N LYS A 48 -8.80 0.83 13.52
CA LYS A 48 -7.83 0.42 12.49
C LYS A 48 -6.39 0.46 13.00
N PHE A 49 -6.21 0.28 14.30
CA PHE A 49 -4.90 0.22 14.95
C PHE A 49 -4.91 -0.79 16.11
N ASN A 50 -3.74 -1.24 16.49
CA ASN A 50 -3.57 -2.16 17.62
C ASN A 50 -3.09 -1.38 18.85
N ARG A 51 -3.96 -1.24 19.85
CA ARG A 51 -3.67 -0.52 21.10
C ARG A 51 -2.56 -1.16 21.93
N LYS A 52 -2.46 -2.51 21.93
CA LYS A 52 -1.48 -3.24 22.74
C LYS A 52 -0.08 -3.16 22.14
N ARG A 53 0.00 -3.32 20.81
CA ARG A 53 1.26 -3.29 20.06
C ARG A 53 1.68 -1.88 19.65
N LEU A 54 0.80 -0.90 19.80
CA LEU A 54 0.99 0.47 19.32
C LEU A 54 1.37 0.51 17.84
N THR A 55 0.58 -0.20 17.02
CA THR A 55 0.81 -0.33 15.57
C THR A 55 -0.45 -0.06 14.77
N PHE A 56 -0.27 0.34 13.50
CA PHE A 56 -1.35 0.46 12.53
C PHE A 56 -0.86 0.04 11.13
N ARG A 57 -1.81 -0.32 10.27
CA ARG A 57 -1.52 -0.73 8.91
C ARG A 57 -1.14 0.46 8.04
N ILE A 58 -0.20 0.24 7.11
CA ILE A 58 0.32 1.27 6.20
C ILE A 58 -0.80 2.02 5.43
N GLY A 59 -1.90 1.35 5.08
CA GLY A 59 -3.03 1.97 4.42
C GLY A 59 -3.75 3.05 5.25
N MET A 60 -3.46 3.16 6.54
CA MET A 60 -4.02 4.19 7.43
C MET A 60 -3.10 5.41 7.57
N LEU A 61 -1.91 5.38 6.96
CA LEU A 61 -0.92 6.44 7.09
C LEU A 61 -1.45 7.80 6.63
N SER A 62 -2.02 7.86 5.43
CA SER A 62 -2.56 9.12 4.88
C SER A 62 -3.70 9.69 5.71
N THR A 63 -4.52 8.83 6.31
CA THR A 63 -5.60 9.25 7.21
C THR A 63 -5.03 9.87 8.49
N LEU A 64 -3.98 9.27 9.04
CA LEU A 64 -3.30 9.80 10.20
C LEU A 64 -2.57 11.12 9.88
N GLU A 65 -1.84 11.18 8.77
CA GLU A 65 -1.13 12.39 8.34
C GLU A 65 -2.08 13.57 8.17
N LYS A 66 -3.20 13.38 7.49
CA LYS A 66 -4.24 14.39 7.35
C LYS A 66 -4.79 14.86 8.71
N TYR A 67 -5.07 13.92 9.62
CA TYR A 67 -5.59 14.24 10.94
C TYR A 67 -4.59 15.07 11.77
N VAL A 68 -3.31 14.72 11.80
CA VAL A 68 -2.29 15.44 12.58
C VAL A 68 -2.05 16.84 12.02
N GLU A 69 -2.13 17.00 10.70
CA GLU A 69 -2.06 18.31 10.04
C GLU A 69 -3.25 19.20 10.40
N GLU A 70 -4.48 18.69 10.29
CA GLU A 70 -5.70 19.43 10.63
C GLU A 70 -5.77 19.85 12.11
N HIS A 71 -5.10 19.13 13.00
CA HIS A 71 -5.12 19.40 14.44
C HIS A 71 -3.83 20.01 14.97
N ASN A 72 -2.90 20.42 14.11
CA ASN A 72 -1.60 21.02 14.46
C ASN A 72 -0.81 20.19 15.50
N ILE A 73 -0.79 18.86 15.33
CA ILE A 73 -0.09 17.94 16.19
C ILE A 73 1.35 17.79 15.69
N ASN A 74 2.35 17.87 16.59
CA ASN A 74 3.71 17.57 16.22
C ASN A 74 3.86 16.12 15.76
N TYR A 75 4.31 15.95 14.52
CA TYR A 75 4.38 14.67 13.87
C TYR A 75 5.77 14.44 13.28
N LYS A 76 6.36 13.30 13.61
CA LYS A 76 7.62 12.87 13.01
C LYS A 76 7.46 11.45 12.45
N LYS A 77 7.76 11.31 11.17
CA LYS A 77 7.78 10.03 10.48
C LYS A 77 9.22 9.57 10.26
N ILE A 78 9.52 8.35 10.70
CA ILE A 78 10.75 7.65 10.35
C ILE A 78 10.34 6.53 9.39
N ASP A 79 10.63 6.73 8.13
CA ASP A 79 10.40 5.74 7.07
C ASP A 79 11.72 5.05 6.75
N TYR A 80 11.69 3.75 6.50
CA TYR A 80 12.83 3.14 5.82
C TYR A 80 12.80 3.67 4.39
N ASN A 81 13.90 4.28 3.98
CA ASN A 81 14.13 4.52 2.57
C ASN A 81 14.25 3.15 1.90
N TYR A 82 13.13 2.60 1.44
CA TYR A 82 13.20 1.66 0.35
C TYR A 82 13.67 2.49 -0.83
N SER A 83 14.98 2.51 -1.03
CA SER A 83 15.52 2.95 -2.28
C SER A 83 14.95 1.99 -3.32
N LEU A 84 14.02 2.49 -4.11
CA LEU A 84 13.77 1.88 -5.40
C LEU A 84 15.13 1.71 -6.07
N PRO A 85 15.39 0.59 -6.73
CA PRO A 85 16.58 0.47 -7.55
C PRO A 85 16.68 1.73 -8.38
N GLN A 86 17.82 2.39 -8.35
CA GLN A 86 18.01 3.72 -8.96
C GLN A 86 17.72 3.72 -10.47
N ASN A 87 17.63 2.54 -11.08
CA ASN A 87 17.35 2.33 -12.50
C ASN A 87 16.28 1.24 -12.70
N ILE A 88 15.05 1.51 -12.27
CA ILE A 88 13.93 0.66 -12.67
C ILE A 88 13.66 0.94 -14.15
N GLU A 89 14.10 0.04 -15.01
CA GLU A 89 13.72 0.05 -16.40
C GLU A 89 12.39 -0.69 -16.56
N ILE A 90 11.33 0.08 -16.87
CA ILE A 90 10.03 -0.49 -17.19
C ILE A 90 10.07 -0.97 -18.62
N ASP A 91 9.76 -2.24 -18.83
CA ASP A 91 9.81 -2.83 -20.17
C ASP A 91 8.74 -2.22 -21.08
N LYS A 92 9.19 -1.44 -22.06
CA LYS A 92 8.32 -0.76 -23.03
C LYS A 92 7.48 -1.72 -23.87
N ARG A 93 7.95 -2.96 -24.11
CA ARG A 93 7.21 -3.96 -24.88
C ARG A 93 5.96 -4.44 -24.15
N LEU A 94 5.97 -4.38 -22.83
CA LEU A 94 5.03 -5.02 -21.95
C LEU A 94 4.00 -4.06 -21.38
N CYS A 95 4.43 -2.86 -21.01
CA CYS A 95 3.51 -1.78 -20.66
C CYS A 95 2.86 -1.13 -21.89
N GLY A 96 3.18 -1.61 -23.08
CA GLY A 96 2.74 -1.02 -24.33
C GLY A 96 3.20 0.43 -24.49
N ASN A 97 2.64 1.14 -25.45
CA ASN A 97 2.92 2.55 -25.67
C ASN A 97 2.03 3.47 -24.81
N TYR A 98 1.43 2.94 -23.74
CA TYR A 98 0.47 3.70 -22.93
C TYR A 98 1.12 4.27 -21.68
N ASP A 99 1.32 5.58 -21.65
CA ASP A 99 1.94 6.29 -20.53
C ASP A 99 1.28 6.02 -19.18
N TYR A 100 -0.04 5.82 -19.13
CA TYR A 100 -0.75 5.54 -17.89
C TYR A 100 -0.34 4.20 -17.25
N GLN A 101 0.03 3.19 -18.06
CA GLN A 101 0.49 1.89 -17.55
C GLN A 101 1.85 2.06 -16.85
N ARG A 102 2.77 2.78 -17.49
CA ARG A 102 4.07 3.13 -16.91
C ARG A 102 3.90 3.92 -15.63
N GLN A 103 3.06 4.96 -15.65
CA GLN A 103 2.76 5.77 -14.46
C GLN A 103 2.18 4.92 -13.32
N ALA A 104 1.30 3.95 -13.60
CA ALA A 104 0.75 3.05 -12.59
C ALA A 104 1.84 2.22 -11.91
N VAL A 105 2.78 1.66 -12.68
CA VAL A 105 3.93 0.91 -12.17
C VAL A 105 4.82 1.81 -11.31
N GLU A 106 5.22 2.97 -11.82
CA GLU A 106 6.05 3.96 -11.09
C GLU A 106 5.40 4.38 -9.77
N MET A 107 4.11 4.68 -9.80
CA MET A 107 3.36 5.08 -8.60
C MET A 107 3.23 3.95 -7.58
N PHE A 108 3.06 2.70 -8.05
CA PHE A 108 3.07 1.55 -7.16
C PHE A 108 4.41 1.42 -6.44
N TYR A 109 5.53 1.56 -7.15
CA TYR A 109 6.85 1.51 -6.53
C TYR A 109 7.08 2.64 -5.54
N LYS A 110 6.64 3.83 -5.85
CA LYS A 110 6.74 4.98 -4.95
C LYS A 110 5.96 4.79 -3.64
N ARG A 111 4.75 4.23 -3.74
CA ARG A 111 3.81 4.15 -2.61
C ARG A 111 3.81 2.79 -1.92
N ARG A 112 4.18 1.72 -2.62
CA ARG A 112 4.18 0.32 -2.18
C ARG A 112 2.79 -0.25 -1.83
N PHE A 113 1.73 0.51 -1.94
CA PHE A 113 0.35 0.10 -1.75
C PHE A 113 -0.58 1.08 -2.44
N GLY A 114 -1.77 0.63 -2.77
CA GLY A 114 -2.81 1.48 -3.38
C GLY A 114 -3.83 0.69 -4.18
N ILE A 115 -4.71 1.43 -4.83
CA ILE A 115 -5.68 0.90 -5.77
C ILE A 115 -5.35 1.49 -7.13
N ILE A 116 -5.13 0.64 -8.12
CA ILE A 116 -4.93 1.03 -9.52
C ILE A 116 -6.24 0.84 -10.24
N VAL A 117 -6.85 1.95 -10.66
CA VAL A 117 -8.11 1.93 -11.42
C VAL A 117 -7.80 2.07 -12.89
N VAL A 118 -8.09 1.03 -13.65
CA VAL A 118 -7.86 0.98 -15.10
C VAL A 118 -9.11 0.41 -15.78
N PRO A 119 -9.55 0.97 -16.90
CA PRO A 119 -10.73 0.47 -17.61
C PRO A 119 -10.57 -0.97 -18.08
N THR A 120 -11.67 -1.59 -18.46
CA THR A 120 -11.64 -2.92 -19.08
C THR A 120 -10.78 -2.87 -20.33
N ARG A 121 -9.95 -3.88 -20.54
CA ARG A 121 -8.93 -3.96 -21.61
C ARG A 121 -7.80 -2.92 -21.50
N GLY A 122 -7.70 -2.16 -20.41
CA GLY A 122 -6.62 -1.20 -20.20
C GLY A 122 -5.29 -1.81 -19.74
N GLY A 123 -5.11 -3.14 -19.82
CA GLY A 123 -3.85 -3.80 -19.53
C GLY A 123 -3.56 -4.03 -18.03
N LYS A 124 -4.59 -4.27 -17.23
CA LYS A 124 -4.42 -4.57 -15.79
C LYS A 124 -3.42 -5.71 -15.55
N THR A 125 -3.53 -6.78 -16.35
CA THR A 125 -2.65 -7.95 -16.25
C THR A 125 -1.19 -7.58 -16.58
N PHE A 126 -0.97 -6.73 -17.59
CA PHE A 126 0.37 -6.25 -17.93
C PHE A 126 0.97 -5.38 -16.83
N ILE A 127 0.21 -4.45 -16.26
CA ILE A 127 0.66 -3.64 -15.13
C ILE A 127 1.06 -4.53 -13.94
N SER A 128 0.25 -5.55 -13.63
CA SER A 128 0.52 -6.47 -12.54
C SER A 128 1.75 -7.35 -12.82
N ALA A 129 1.90 -7.83 -14.05
CA ALA A 129 3.04 -8.63 -14.46
C ALA A 129 4.35 -7.82 -14.41
N GLU A 130 4.33 -6.56 -14.86
CA GLU A 130 5.49 -5.69 -14.79
C GLU A 130 5.90 -5.35 -13.34
N ILE A 131 4.92 -5.07 -12.48
CA ILE A 131 5.16 -4.91 -11.05
C ILE A 131 5.83 -6.16 -10.48
N LEU A 132 5.32 -7.34 -10.81
CA LEU A 132 5.88 -8.63 -10.37
C LEU A 132 7.30 -8.84 -10.90
N ARG A 133 7.54 -8.59 -12.19
CA ARG A 133 8.87 -8.72 -12.82
C ARG A 133 9.93 -7.92 -12.08
N ILE A 134 9.65 -6.65 -11.84
CA ILE A 134 10.59 -5.77 -11.15
C ILE A 134 10.83 -6.27 -9.71
N PHE A 135 9.78 -6.72 -9.01
CA PHE A 135 9.95 -7.30 -7.67
C PHE A 135 10.80 -8.55 -7.67
N LEU A 136 10.60 -9.46 -8.62
CA LEU A 136 11.41 -10.69 -8.72
C LEU A 136 12.90 -10.40 -8.97
N GLN A 137 13.21 -9.27 -9.59
CA GLN A 137 14.60 -8.83 -9.80
C GLN A 137 15.23 -8.14 -8.58
N THR A 138 14.41 -7.59 -7.69
CA THR A 138 14.86 -6.71 -6.61
C THR A 138 14.65 -7.26 -5.21
N ASP A 139 13.81 -8.27 -5.06
CA ASP A 139 13.39 -8.79 -3.76
C ASP A 139 13.36 -10.34 -3.79
N THR A 140 13.61 -10.97 -2.65
CA THR A 140 13.61 -12.43 -2.49
C THR A 140 12.30 -12.95 -1.88
N GLY A 141 11.26 -12.14 -1.89
CA GLY A 141 9.98 -12.46 -1.26
C GLY A 141 9.08 -13.37 -2.08
N ASN A 142 8.05 -13.90 -1.44
CA ASN A 142 6.96 -14.61 -2.09
C ASN A 142 5.85 -13.63 -2.50
N PHE A 143 5.23 -13.89 -3.65
CA PHE A 143 4.10 -13.11 -4.17
C PHE A 143 2.82 -13.91 -4.10
N LEU A 144 1.74 -13.24 -3.74
CA LEU A 144 0.40 -13.80 -3.78
C LEU A 144 -0.46 -12.94 -4.73
N PHE A 145 -0.91 -13.55 -5.81
CA PHE A 145 -1.85 -12.94 -6.74
C PHE A 145 -3.23 -13.58 -6.54
N ILE A 146 -4.24 -12.77 -6.23
CA ILE A 146 -5.59 -13.24 -5.91
C ILE A 146 -6.54 -12.79 -7.01
N VAL A 147 -7.34 -13.73 -7.51
CA VAL A 147 -8.44 -13.51 -8.46
C VAL A 147 -9.73 -14.12 -7.93
N ASP A 148 -10.86 -13.62 -8.36
CA ASP A 148 -12.17 -13.98 -7.83
C ASP A 148 -12.80 -15.22 -8.47
N ASN A 149 -12.31 -15.66 -9.65
CA ASN A 149 -12.85 -16.83 -10.34
C ASN A 149 -11.80 -17.63 -11.12
N ILE A 150 -12.11 -18.89 -11.40
CA ILE A 150 -11.20 -19.84 -12.05
C ILE A 150 -10.91 -19.49 -13.51
N THR A 151 -11.87 -18.90 -14.23
CA THR A 151 -11.67 -18.52 -15.62
C THR A 151 -10.63 -17.40 -15.72
N LEU A 152 -10.75 -16.40 -14.85
CA LEU A 152 -9.78 -15.32 -14.78
C LEU A 152 -8.40 -15.83 -14.30
N PHE A 153 -8.38 -16.79 -13.38
CA PHE A 153 -7.16 -17.44 -12.92
C PHE A 153 -6.38 -18.09 -14.09
N ASN A 154 -7.05 -18.91 -14.90
CA ASN A 154 -6.42 -19.56 -16.05
C ASN A 154 -5.94 -18.54 -17.09
N GLN A 155 -6.72 -17.48 -17.33
CA GLN A 155 -6.32 -16.40 -18.23
C GLN A 155 -5.05 -15.70 -17.73
N VAL A 156 -5.01 -15.34 -16.45
CA VAL A 156 -3.85 -14.65 -15.85
C VAL A 156 -2.59 -15.51 -15.91
N ILE A 157 -2.70 -16.82 -15.64
CA ILE A 157 -1.55 -17.73 -15.78
C ILE A 157 -1.01 -17.72 -17.21
N ASN A 158 -1.88 -17.89 -18.20
CA ASN A 158 -1.47 -17.88 -19.60
C ASN A 158 -0.84 -16.55 -20.02
N ASP A 159 -1.42 -15.44 -19.56
CA ASP A 159 -0.90 -14.10 -19.83
C ASP A 159 0.47 -13.90 -19.16
N PHE A 160 0.64 -14.34 -17.93
CA PHE A 160 1.91 -14.25 -17.21
C PHE A 160 2.99 -15.15 -17.83
N GLN A 161 2.66 -16.38 -18.25
CA GLN A 161 3.60 -17.25 -18.95
C GLN A 161 4.14 -16.58 -20.22
N LYS A 162 3.26 -16.05 -21.08
CA LYS A 162 3.65 -15.31 -22.27
C LYS A 162 4.49 -14.06 -21.93
N TYR A 163 4.15 -13.42 -20.83
CA TYR A 163 4.84 -12.21 -20.37
C TYR A 163 6.27 -12.50 -19.92
N PHE A 164 6.46 -13.59 -19.16
CA PHE A 164 7.75 -13.93 -18.58
C PHE A 164 8.63 -14.77 -19.51
N GLU A 165 8.07 -15.39 -20.56
CA GLU A 165 8.82 -16.19 -21.53
C GLU A 165 10.15 -15.56 -22.01
N PRO A 166 10.23 -14.26 -22.32
CA PRO A 166 11.47 -13.61 -22.73
C PRO A 166 12.53 -13.48 -21.62
N TYR A 167 12.18 -13.73 -20.38
CA TYR A 167 13.06 -13.60 -19.22
C TYR A 167 13.56 -14.94 -18.66
N GLY A 168 13.15 -16.07 -19.21
CA GLY A 168 13.56 -17.44 -18.85
C GLY A 168 12.60 -18.11 -17.87
#